data_967693138bd60b133a763acbd4f56ed3
#
_entry.id   967693138bd60b133a763acbd4f56ed3
#
_cell.length_a   1.000
_cell.length_b   1.000
_cell.length_c   1.000
_cell.angle_alpha   90.00
_cell.angle_beta   90.00
_cell.angle_gamma   90.00
#
_symmetry.space_group_name_H-M   'P 1'
#
loop_
_entity.id
_entity.type
_entity.pdbx_description
1 polymer ?
#
loop_
_entity_poly.entity_id
_entity_poly.type
_entity_poly.pdbx_seq_one_letter_code
_entity_poly.pdbx_strand_id
1 'polypeptide(L)'
;MIARLQDYLTRSAERDAGACALVMGDERVSYGDLEAETNRWARLMQEFGCGDGDRVCVLASKTPRTVAGLLAVLKAGGVYVPVDSTSPPARVARIFGSAEPGLVLVDESAVPLVDGLIEAGALSRPGTSIGSVDGPLTGDRFSTQFCRSDATTWSADPLPNRRRAEDLAHLLFTSGSTGTPKGVMITHANVLAFVEWAVRYFRTRPSDRISGHPPLHFDLSTFDIFATLAAGAELHLVPGNASLNPRALAAMIRDRELTQWFSVPTVLTYLAKFDVIAQDDFPALERLLWCGEVLPTPVLAHWMRRLPHVRFTNLYGPTEATIASSYYTVPSCPEDETASIPIGTPCAGENLLVLDEELEPTAPGEIGDLYISGAGLSPGYWRDPEKTEAAFITRPDGRIYRTGDLARRAEDGLVHFLGRADSQIKSRGYRIELGEIEAAVNAQPGVRECAVVGVDVGGFEGTTICCAFSVADGVDLQPLALRAAVSELLPAYMLPTRWRELDTLPKNVNGKIDRNQLKSSFTEELAAPGRPVVGS
;
A
#
# COMPACT_ATOMS: atom_id res chain seq x y z
N MET A 1 9.14 -14.56 24.23
CA MET A 1 8.34 -13.39 23.79
C MET A 1 8.75 -13.08 22.35
N ILE A 2 7.81 -12.84 21.43
CA ILE A 2 8.14 -12.41 20.06
C ILE A 2 8.63 -10.96 20.11
N ALA A 3 9.81 -10.70 19.59
CA ALA A 3 10.40 -9.36 19.58
C ALA A 3 10.60 -8.82 18.15
N ARG A 4 10.53 -9.70 17.13
CA ARG A 4 10.80 -9.34 15.73
C ARG A 4 9.85 -10.10 14.81
N LEU A 5 9.57 -9.55 13.65
CA LEU A 5 8.61 -10.11 12.71
C LEU A 5 8.97 -11.51 12.20
N GLN A 6 10.26 -11.74 11.92
CA GLN A 6 10.75 -13.05 11.46
C GLN A 6 10.64 -14.15 12.53
N ASP A 7 10.51 -13.79 13.81
CA ASP A 7 10.34 -14.76 14.91
C ASP A 7 8.99 -15.50 14.80
N TYR A 8 7.99 -14.91 14.13
CA TYR A 8 6.73 -15.61 13.84
C TYR A 8 6.94 -16.83 12.95
N LEU A 9 7.78 -16.69 11.90
CA LEU A 9 8.13 -17.84 11.04
C LEU A 9 8.83 -18.93 11.84
N THR A 10 9.90 -18.59 12.56
CA THR A 10 10.67 -19.53 13.37
C THR A 10 9.77 -20.29 14.35
N ARG A 11 8.93 -19.56 15.09
CA ARG A 11 8.00 -20.15 16.05
C ARG A 11 6.97 -21.08 15.40
N SER A 12 6.46 -20.73 14.22
CA SER A 12 5.49 -21.56 13.52
C SER A 12 6.14 -22.79 12.90
N ALA A 13 7.37 -22.69 12.42
CA ALA A 13 8.17 -23.82 11.96
C ALA A 13 8.54 -24.80 13.11
N GLU A 14 8.86 -24.27 14.30
CA GLU A 14 9.07 -25.08 15.51
C GLU A 14 7.80 -25.82 15.95
N ARG A 15 6.63 -25.21 15.77
CA ARG A 15 5.35 -25.81 16.14
C ARG A 15 4.94 -26.91 15.18
N ASP A 16 5.04 -26.68 13.87
CA ASP A 16 4.70 -27.63 12.80
C ASP A 16 5.47 -27.30 11.52
N ALA A 17 6.64 -27.89 11.35
CA ALA A 17 7.49 -27.68 10.19
C ALA A 17 6.85 -28.17 8.88
N GLY A 18 5.96 -29.17 8.95
CA GLY A 18 5.29 -29.77 7.79
C GLY A 18 4.07 -28.96 7.31
N ALA A 19 3.52 -28.06 8.15
CA ALA A 19 2.39 -27.23 7.75
C ALA A 19 2.76 -26.32 6.57
N CYS A 20 1.79 -26.06 5.68
CA CYS A 20 1.99 -25.17 4.53
C CYS A 20 1.97 -23.70 4.99
N ALA A 21 2.98 -22.93 4.58
CA ALA A 21 3.08 -21.51 4.88
C ALA A 21 2.66 -20.63 3.70
N LEU A 22 3.15 -20.94 2.49
CA LEU A 22 2.91 -20.12 1.29
C LEU A 22 2.37 -20.99 0.15
N VAL A 23 1.40 -20.47 -0.58
CA VAL A 23 0.79 -21.11 -1.75
C VAL A 23 0.68 -20.10 -2.90
N MET A 24 1.11 -20.49 -4.10
CA MET A 24 0.88 -19.74 -5.33
C MET A 24 0.74 -20.68 -6.52
N GLY A 25 -0.43 -20.73 -7.15
CA GLY A 25 -0.71 -21.78 -8.13
C GLY A 25 -0.58 -23.16 -7.51
N ASP A 26 0.27 -24.01 -8.07
CA ASP A 26 0.55 -25.36 -7.55
C ASP A 26 1.79 -25.40 -6.64
N GLU A 27 2.53 -24.29 -6.54
CA GLU A 27 3.68 -24.17 -5.65
C GLU A 27 3.20 -24.05 -4.20
N ARG A 28 3.75 -24.92 -3.33
CA ARG A 28 3.48 -24.94 -1.89
C ARG A 28 4.81 -25.01 -1.14
N VAL A 29 4.97 -24.11 -0.17
CA VAL A 29 6.17 -24.02 0.66
C VAL A 29 5.77 -24.28 2.10
N SER A 30 6.40 -25.28 2.75
CA SER A 30 6.17 -25.57 4.15
C SER A 30 6.83 -24.54 5.08
N TYR A 31 6.39 -24.45 6.34
CA TYR A 31 7.04 -23.62 7.35
C TYR A 31 8.49 -24.03 7.58
N GLY A 32 8.80 -25.33 7.60
CA GLY A 32 10.15 -25.83 7.76
C GLY A 32 11.07 -25.47 6.59
N ASP A 33 10.59 -25.63 5.36
CA ASP A 33 11.36 -25.27 4.17
C ASP A 33 11.59 -23.76 4.11
N LEU A 34 10.57 -22.95 4.40
CA LEU A 34 10.67 -21.50 4.43
C LEU A 34 11.65 -21.01 5.50
N GLU A 35 11.62 -21.61 6.71
CA GLU A 35 12.57 -21.30 7.78
C GLU A 35 14.01 -21.61 7.35
N ALA A 36 14.24 -22.83 6.84
CA ALA A 36 15.55 -23.27 6.38
C ALA A 36 16.09 -22.41 5.22
N GLU A 37 15.24 -22.11 4.24
CA GLU A 37 15.59 -21.29 3.09
C GLU A 37 15.95 -19.87 3.51
N THR A 38 15.12 -19.23 4.34
CA THR A 38 15.36 -17.85 4.79
C THR A 38 16.61 -17.72 5.66
N ASN A 39 16.97 -18.75 6.45
CA ASN A 39 18.22 -18.80 7.20
C ASN A 39 19.44 -18.85 6.28
N ARG A 40 19.40 -19.69 5.23
CA ARG A 40 20.48 -19.78 4.23
C ARG A 40 20.64 -18.46 3.47
N TRP A 41 19.53 -17.90 3.04
CA TRP A 41 19.53 -16.63 2.30
C TRP A 41 20.04 -15.46 3.12
N ALA A 42 19.67 -15.39 4.39
CA ALA A 42 20.17 -14.35 5.28
C ALA A 42 21.71 -14.36 5.38
N ARG A 43 22.32 -15.54 5.48
CA ARG A 43 23.80 -15.69 5.49
C ARG A 43 24.42 -15.25 4.17
N LEU A 44 23.82 -15.66 3.05
CA LEU A 44 24.29 -15.23 1.74
C LEU A 44 24.21 -13.70 1.59
N MET A 45 23.10 -13.07 2.02
CA MET A 45 22.97 -11.61 1.97
C MET A 45 24.00 -10.91 2.88
N GLN A 46 24.32 -11.48 4.04
CA GLN A 46 25.37 -10.93 4.91
C GLN A 46 26.76 -10.97 4.25
N GLU A 47 27.07 -12.02 3.49
CA GLU A 47 28.32 -12.10 2.69
C GLU A 47 28.39 -10.98 1.64
N PHE A 48 27.24 -10.60 1.05
CA PHE A 48 27.14 -9.51 0.09
C PHE A 48 26.82 -8.15 0.72
N GLY A 49 27.09 -7.97 2.02
CA GLY A 49 27.11 -6.70 2.71
C GLY A 49 25.77 -6.25 3.32
N CYS A 50 24.79 -7.15 3.46
CA CYS A 50 23.58 -6.85 4.23
C CYS A 50 23.88 -7.00 5.74
N GLY A 51 23.95 -5.90 6.43
CA GLY A 51 24.17 -5.85 7.89
C GLY A 51 23.02 -5.19 8.65
N ASP A 52 23.24 -4.95 9.93
CA ASP A 52 22.24 -4.35 10.83
C ASP A 52 21.80 -2.96 10.35
N GLY A 53 20.53 -2.85 9.98
CA GLY A 53 19.90 -1.61 9.51
C GLY A 53 20.19 -1.25 8.05
N ASP A 54 20.91 -2.06 7.29
CA ASP A 54 21.09 -1.82 5.85
C ASP A 54 19.79 -1.97 5.08
N ARG A 55 19.55 -1.05 4.13
CA ARG A 55 18.36 -1.08 3.29
C ARG A 55 18.58 -2.01 2.12
N VAL A 56 17.64 -2.91 1.93
CA VAL A 56 17.58 -3.82 0.80
C VAL A 56 16.36 -3.46 -0.04
N CYS A 57 16.59 -2.84 -1.20
CA CYS A 57 15.51 -2.59 -2.16
C CYS A 57 15.10 -3.88 -2.86
N VAL A 58 13.79 -4.12 -2.94
CA VAL A 58 13.23 -5.31 -3.57
C VAL A 58 12.40 -4.90 -4.78
N LEU A 59 12.92 -5.18 -5.97
CA LEU A 59 12.31 -4.97 -7.27
C LEU A 59 11.90 -6.33 -7.84
N ALA A 60 10.88 -6.93 -7.28
CA ALA A 60 10.45 -8.26 -7.69
C ALA A 60 8.94 -8.43 -7.54
N SER A 61 8.38 -9.25 -8.41
CA SER A 61 6.99 -9.68 -8.38
C SER A 61 6.67 -10.42 -7.08
N LYS A 62 5.42 -10.35 -6.64
CA LYS A 62 4.95 -11.05 -5.46
C LYS A 62 4.87 -12.56 -5.70
N THR A 63 5.84 -13.29 -5.18
CA THR A 63 5.96 -14.75 -5.26
C THR A 63 6.37 -15.33 -3.90
N PRO A 64 6.24 -16.64 -3.66
CA PRO A 64 6.78 -17.27 -2.45
C PRO A 64 8.27 -16.96 -2.23
N ARG A 65 9.06 -16.91 -3.29
CA ARG A 65 10.50 -16.62 -3.25
C ARG A 65 10.77 -15.17 -2.83
N THR A 66 9.99 -14.23 -3.34
CA THR A 66 10.10 -12.83 -2.93
C THR A 66 9.73 -12.64 -1.46
N VAL A 67 8.66 -13.31 -0.98
CA VAL A 67 8.32 -13.30 0.45
C VAL A 67 9.44 -13.91 1.29
N ALA A 68 10.04 -15.03 0.84
CA ALA A 68 11.22 -15.60 1.50
C ALA A 68 12.40 -14.61 1.52
N GLY A 69 12.61 -13.85 0.43
CA GLY A 69 13.60 -12.78 0.35
C GLY A 69 13.39 -11.69 1.40
N LEU A 70 12.15 -11.20 1.58
CA LEU A 70 11.83 -10.20 2.62
C LEU A 70 12.15 -10.72 4.03
N LEU A 71 11.77 -11.96 4.30
CA LEU A 71 12.06 -12.61 5.59
C LEU A 71 13.56 -12.83 5.81
N ALA A 72 14.30 -13.18 4.76
CA ALA A 72 15.74 -13.33 4.80
C ALA A 72 16.45 -12.00 5.08
N VAL A 73 15.99 -10.88 4.50
CA VAL A 73 16.48 -9.53 4.83
C VAL A 73 16.33 -9.25 6.32
N LEU A 74 15.15 -9.52 6.90
CA LEU A 74 14.93 -9.32 8.34
C LEU A 74 15.82 -10.23 9.20
N LYS A 75 16.03 -11.48 8.79
CA LYS A 75 16.95 -12.41 9.48
C LYS A 75 18.40 -11.99 9.37
N ALA A 76 18.80 -11.37 8.27
CA ALA A 76 20.14 -10.81 8.10
C ALA A 76 20.38 -9.56 8.96
N GLY A 77 19.33 -8.96 9.54
CA GLY A 77 19.38 -7.70 10.28
C GLY A 77 19.07 -6.47 9.42
N GLY A 78 18.76 -6.65 8.15
CA GLY A 78 18.44 -5.57 7.21
C GLY A 78 17.03 -4.99 7.36
N VAL A 79 16.79 -3.93 6.59
CA VAL A 79 15.51 -3.23 6.44
C VAL A 79 15.06 -3.38 4.99
N TYR A 80 13.96 -4.09 4.74
CA TYR A 80 13.48 -4.25 3.37
C TYR A 80 12.74 -3.01 2.87
N VAL A 81 12.91 -2.71 1.59
CA VAL A 81 12.28 -1.58 0.91
C VAL A 81 11.63 -2.12 -0.37
N PRO A 82 10.36 -2.53 -0.31
CA PRO A 82 9.69 -3.04 -1.50
C PRO A 82 9.35 -1.87 -2.42
N VAL A 83 9.72 -1.99 -3.68
CA VAL A 83 9.55 -0.96 -4.70
C VAL A 83 8.71 -1.52 -5.84
N ASP A 84 7.75 -0.74 -6.30
CA ASP A 84 6.94 -1.07 -7.46
C ASP A 84 7.81 -1.08 -8.73
N SER A 85 8.10 -2.27 -9.25
CA SER A 85 8.92 -2.47 -10.46
C SER A 85 8.25 -1.97 -11.74
N THR A 86 6.95 -1.64 -11.71
CA THR A 86 6.22 -1.04 -12.84
C THR A 86 6.31 0.49 -12.86
N SER A 87 6.88 1.09 -11.82
CA SER A 87 7.10 2.54 -11.74
C SER A 87 8.18 3.00 -12.73
N PRO A 88 8.05 4.24 -13.28
CA PRO A 88 9.07 4.80 -14.15
C PRO A 88 10.46 4.86 -13.50
N PRO A 89 11.55 4.66 -14.26
CA PRO A 89 12.93 4.70 -13.75
C PRO A 89 13.24 5.97 -12.97
N ALA A 90 12.73 7.14 -13.40
CA ALA A 90 12.93 8.40 -12.73
C ALA A 90 12.34 8.44 -11.31
N ARG A 91 11.19 7.77 -11.07
CA ARG A 91 10.60 7.64 -9.75
C ARG A 91 11.42 6.69 -8.86
N VAL A 92 11.78 5.53 -9.40
CA VAL A 92 12.58 4.54 -8.67
C VAL A 92 13.95 5.10 -8.31
N ALA A 93 14.56 5.89 -9.20
CA ALA A 93 15.81 6.61 -8.93
C ALA A 93 15.72 7.52 -7.70
N ARG A 94 14.59 8.26 -7.54
CA ARG A 94 14.38 9.10 -6.34
C ARG A 94 14.24 8.25 -5.07
N ILE A 95 13.55 7.11 -5.14
CA ILE A 95 13.46 6.16 -4.02
C ILE A 95 14.84 5.64 -3.65
N PHE A 96 15.65 5.24 -4.63
CA PHE A 96 17.01 4.74 -4.40
C PHE A 96 17.93 5.81 -3.83
N GLY A 97 17.83 7.05 -4.35
CA GLY A 97 18.57 8.19 -3.80
C GLY A 97 18.26 8.49 -2.34
N SER A 98 17.01 8.27 -1.91
CA SER A 98 16.59 8.42 -0.51
C SER A 98 16.97 7.21 0.35
N ALA A 99 16.67 6.00 -0.12
CA ALA A 99 16.91 4.76 0.63
C ALA A 99 18.42 4.42 0.74
N GLU A 100 19.22 4.78 -0.28
CA GLU A 100 20.64 4.40 -0.41
C GLU A 100 20.87 2.91 -0.09
N PRO A 101 20.29 1.99 -0.89
CA PRO A 101 20.38 0.58 -0.59
C PRO A 101 21.81 0.05 -0.66
N GLY A 102 22.17 -0.82 0.29
CA GLY A 102 23.41 -1.60 0.22
C GLY A 102 23.27 -2.84 -0.66
N LEU A 103 22.03 -3.30 -0.84
CA LEU A 103 21.70 -4.48 -1.62
C LEU A 103 20.38 -4.27 -2.36
N VAL A 104 20.28 -4.82 -3.56
CA VAL A 104 19.07 -4.83 -4.40
C VAL A 104 18.73 -6.28 -4.75
N LEU A 105 17.50 -6.70 -4.46
CA LEU A 105 16.95 -7.98 -4.90
C LEU A 105 16.05 -7.78 -6.10
N VAL A 106 16.26 -8.56 -7.15
CA VAL A 106 15.55 -8.42 -8.43
C VAL A 106 14.98 -9.75 -8.92
N ASP A 107 13.93 -9.69 -9.72
CA ASP A 107 13.50 -10.78 -10.60
C ASP A 107 13.71 -10.41 -12.07
N GLU A 108 13.40 -11.34 -12.98
CA GLU A 108 13.58 -11.14 -14.41
C GLU A 108 12.80 -9.92 -14.95
N SER A 109 11.61 -9.64 -14.38
CA SER A 109 10.78 -8.52 -14.83
C SER A 109 11.39 -7.14 -14.54
N ALA A 110 12.29 -7.06 -13.57
CA ALA A 110 12.95 -5.82 -13.16
C ALA A 110 14.24 -5.52 -13.94
N VAL A 111 14.75 -6.45 -14.77
CA VAL A 111 16.03 -6.30 -15.49
C VAL A 111 16.09 -5.01 -16.31
N PRO A 112 15.09 -4.65 -17.15
CA PRO A 112 15.13 -3.40 -17.92
C PRO A 112 15.14 -2.14 -17.03
N LEU A 113 14.43 -2.19 -15.91
CA LEU A 113 14.40 -1.09 -14.95
C LEU A 113 15.77 -0.88 -14.30
N VAL A 114 16.45 -1.97 -13.92
CA VAL A 114 17.78 -1.90 -13.28
C VAL A 114 18.82 -1.36 -14.26
N ASP A 115 18.80 -1.81 -15.54
CA ASP A 115 19.67 -1.26 -16.58
C ASP A 115 19.46 0.27 -16.74
N GLY A 116 18.22 0.73 -16.76
CA GLY A 116 17.89 2.15 -16.80
C GLY A 116 18.36 2.92 -15.54
N LEU A 117 18.28 2.33 -14.36
CA LEU A 117 18.77 2.93 -13.12
C LEU A 117 20.30 3.06 -13.09
N ILE A 118 21.03 2.06 -13.63
CA ILE A 118 22.48 2.11 -13.76
C ILE A 118 22.87 3.19 -14.78
N GLU A 119 22.18 3.26 -15.91
CA GLU A 119 22.41 4.29 -16.93
C GLU A 119 22.21 5.71 -16.40
N ALA A 120 21.17 5.89 -15.58
CA ALA A 120 20.86 7.16 -14.91
C ALA A 120 21.79 7.47 -13.72
N GLY A 121 22.73 6.58 -13.38
CA GLY A 121 23.61 6.74 -12.21
C GLY A 121 22.88 6.63 -10.85
N ALA A 122 21.67 6.09 -10.82
CA ALA A 122 20.86 6.00 -9.60
C ALA A 122 21.34 4.87 -8.64
N LEU A 123 22.09 3.89 -9.15
CA LEU A 123 22.78 2.86 -8.37
C LEU A 123 24.22 3.29 -8.06
N SER A 124 24.41 4.53 -7.60
CA SER A 124 25.72 5.19 -7.47
C SER A 124 26.42 4.92 -6.15
N ARG A 125 25.80 4.26 -5.16
CA ARG A 125 26.48 3.90 -3.92
C ARG A 125 27.57 2.87 -4.24
N PRO A 126 28.86 3.19 -4.01
CA PRO A 126 29.93 2.21 -4.19
C PRO A 126 29.69 0.98 -3.32
N GLY A 127 29.76 -0.21 -3.92
CA GLY A 127 29.56 -1.47 -3.21
C GLY A 127 28.11 -1.92 -3.05
N THR A 128 27.12 -1.29 -3.74
CA THR A 128 25.77 -1.86 -3.82
C THR A 128 25.80 -3.18 -4.58
N SER A 129 25.35 -4.25 -3.92
CA SER A 129 25.26 -5.58 -4.52
C SER A 129 23.89 -5.81 -5.14
N ILE A 130 23.83 -6.52 -6.28
CA ILE A 130 22.58 -6.91 -6.93
C ILE A 130 22.47 -8.43 -6.89
N GLY A 131 21.42 -8.94 -6.25
CA GLY A 131 21.09 -10.35 -6.16
C GLY A 131 19.75 -10.67 -6.82
N SER A 132 19.56 -11.92 -7.26
CA SER A 132 18.30 -12.39 -7.83
C SER A 132 17.50 -13.25 -6.85
N VAL A 133 16.17 -13.03 -6.82
CA VAL A 133 15.24 -13.90 -6.07
C VAL A 133 15.02 -15.26 -6.74
N ASP A 134 15.48 -15.42 -7.96
CA ASP A 134 15.40 -16.65 -8.77
C ASP A 134 16.79 -17.21 -9.09
N GLY A 135 17.05 -17.53 -10.36
CA GLY A 135 18.34 -17.89 -10.89
C GLY A 135 19.20 -16.68 -11.25
N PRO A 136 20.42 -16.89 -11.77
CA PRO A 136 21.28 -15.81 -12.23
C PRO A 136 20.62 -14.99 -13.33
N LEU A 137 20.72 -13.66 -13.24
CA LEU A 137 20.19 -12.73 -14.23
C LEU A 137 21.31 -11.88 -14.82
N THR A 138 21.17 -11.53 -16.10
CA THR A 138 22.07 -10.64 -16.81
C THR A 138 21.24 -9.64 -17.59
N GLY A 139 21.48 -8.36 -17.36
CA GLY A 139 21.01 -7.25 -18.17
C GLY A 139 22.10 -6.76 -19.12
N ASP A 140 21.85 -5.63 -19.78
CA ASP A 140 22.83 -5.00 -20.69
C ASP A 140 23.98 -4.34 -19.91
N ARG A 141 23.75 -3.93 -18.65
CA ARG A 141 24.67 -3.15 -17.82
C ARG A 141 25.10 -3.82 -16.53
N PHE A 142 24.52 -4.99 -16.19
CA PHE A 142 24.85 -5.71 -14.97
C PHE A 142 24.67 -7.21 -15.11
N SER A 143 25.29 -7.94 -14.20
CA SER A 143 24.94 -9.32 -13.88
C SER A 143 24.75 -9.42 -12.37
N THR A 144 23.82 -10.26 -11.93
CA THR A 144 23.64 -10.50 -10.50
C THR A 144 24.89 -11.14 -9.91
N GLN A 145 25.30 -10.65 -8.74
CA GLN A 145 26.49 -11.14 -8.03
C GLN A 145 26.20 -12.42 -7.26
N PHE A 146 24.93 -12.65 -6.94
CA PHE A 146 24.42 -13.86 -6.31
C PHE A 146 22.96 -14.07 -6.68
N CYS A 147 22.50 -15.30 -6.49
CA CYS A 147 21.11 -15.67 -6.69
C CYS A 147 20.65 -16.65 -5.62
N ARG A 148 19.33 -16.90 -5.58
CA ARG A 148 18.72 -17.80 -4.59
C ARG A 148 19.38 -19.19 -4.54
N SER A 149 19.77 -19.76 -5.67
CA SER A 149 20.39 -21.08 -5.73
C SER A 149 21.75 -21.16 -5.00
N ASP A 150 22.48 -20.04 -4.92
CA ASP A 150 23.77 -19.99 -4.24
C ASP A 150 23.63 -20.14 -2.73
N ALA A 151 22.44 -19.83 -2.19
CA ALA A 151 22.13 -19.99 -0.78
C ALA A 151 22.11 -21.47 -0.32
N THR A 152 21.96 -22.41 -1.24
CA THR A 152 21.86 -23.85 -0.92
C THR A 152 23.09 -24.42 -0.21
N THR A 153 24.26 -23.81 -0.38
CA THR A 153 25.52 -24.21 0.25
C THR A 153 25.68 -23.70 1.70
N TRP A 154 24.82 -22.77 2.14
CA TRP A 154 24.87 -22.19 3.45
C TRP A 154 24.08 -22.99 4.49
N SER A 155 24.46 -22.87 5.80
CA SER A 155 23.74 -23.53 6.89
C SER A 155 22.30 -23.02 7.00
N ALA A 156 21.38 -23.94 7.25
CA ALA A 156 19.97 -23.68 7.58
C ALA A 156 19.73 -23.36 9.07
N ASP A 157 20.75 -23.43 9.91
CA ASP A 157 20.62 -23.14 11.34
C ASP A 157 20.14 -21.69 11.57
N PRO A 158 19.43 -21.40 12.66
CA PRO A 158 19.06 -20.03 13.02
C PRO A 158 20.26 -19.08 13.10
N LEU A 159 20.07 -17.83 12.66
CA LEU A 159 21.10 -16.80 12.80
C LEU A 159 20.98 -16.11 14.16
N PRO A 160 22.11 -15.76 14.80
CA PRO A 160 22.08 -14.84 15.92
C PRO A 160 21.60 -13.48 15.40
N ASN A 161 20.51 -12.99 15.93
CA ASN A 161 19.96 -11.70 15.56
C ASN A 161 19.94 -10.77 16.77
N ARG A 162 20.57 -9.59 16.63
CA ARG A 162 20.72 -8.58 17.69
C ARG A 162 19.67 -7.48 17.62
N ARG A 163 18.79 -7.48 16.59
CA ARG A 163 17.76 -6.47 16.39
C ARG A 163 16.70 -6.51 17.49
N ARG A 164 16.21 -5.34 17.87
CA ARG A 164 15.18 -5.15 18.89
C ARG A 164 13.84 -4.81 18.24
N ALA A 165 12.78 -4.80 19.03
CA ALA A 165 11.43 -4.47 18.54
C ALA A 165 11.35 -3.03 17.99
N GLU A 166 12.11 -2.10 18.56
CA GLU A 166 12.13 -0.68 18.17
C GLU A 166 12.95 -0.41 16.90
N ASP A 167 13.75 -1.38 16.45
CA ASP A 167 14.52 -1.24 15.22
C ASP A 167 13.63 -1.29 13.98
N LEU A 168 14.06 -0.64 12.89
CA LEU A 168 13.32 -0.62 11.64
C LEU A 168 13.22 -2.02 11.04
N ALA A 169 12.03 -2.38 10.62
CA ALA A 169 11.75 -3.60 9.84
C ALA A 169 11.72 -3.30 8.34
N HIS A 170 11.06 -2.21 7.95
CA HIS A 170 10.94 -1.82 6.54
C HIS A 170 10.68 -0.34 6.35
N LEU A 171 10.90 0.12 5.10
CA LEU A 171 10.50 1.44 4.62
C LEU A 171 9.46 1.26 3.52
N LEU A 172 8.34 1.98 3.63
CA LEU A 172 7.33 2.04 2.58
C LEU A 172 7.30 3.43 1.97
N PHE A 173 7.54 3.53 0.67
CA PHE A 173 7.53 4.81 -0.03
C PHE A 173 6.14 5.17 -0.51
N THR A 174 5.61 6.30 -0.02
CA THR A 174 4.32 6.88 -0.42
C THR A 174 4.53 8.12 -1.28
N SER A 175 3.47 8.57 -1.98
CA SER A 175 3.49 9.83 -2.71
C SER A 175 3.78 11.02 -1.78
N GLY A 176 4.45 12.03 -2.30
CA GLY A 176 4.79 13.25 -1.56
C GLY A 176 4.32 14.50 -2.27
N SER A 177 3.74 15.45 -1.53
CA SER A 177 3.19 16.72 -2.08
C SER A 177 4.20 17.56 -2.87
N THR A 178 5.50 17.35 -2.65
CA THR A 178 6.60 18.04 -3.34
C THR A 178 7.13 17.27 -4.56
N GLY A 179 6.47 16.21 -5.01
CA GLY A 179 6.92 15.36 -6.12
C GLY A 179 8.03 14.38 -5.77
N THR A 180 8.48 14.33 -4.51
CA THR A 180 9.46 13.35 -4.03
C THR A 180 8.78 12.34 -3.12
N PRO A 181 8.89 11.02 -3.40
CA PRO A 181 8.34 9.98 -2.55
C PRO A 181 8.89 10.05 -1.11
N LYS A 182 8.01 9.84 -0.13
CA LYS A 182 8.35 9.83 1.31
C LYS A 182 8.51 8.39 1.79
N GLY A 183 9.65 8.06 2.38
CA GLY A 183 9.88 6.75 3.01
C GLY A 183 9.32 6.73 4.43
N VAL A 184 8.22 6.04 4.67
CA VAL A 184 7.65 5.87 6.01
C VAL A 184 8.45 4.80 6.75
N MET A 185 8.99 5.15 7.91
CA MET A 185 9.75 4.24 8.76
C MET A 185 8.81 3.34 9.56
N ILE A 186 8.97 2.02 9.45
CA ILE A 186 8.15 1.06 10.20
C ILE A 186 9.07 0.15 11.02
N THR A 187 8.83 0.10 12.33
CA THR A 187 9.59 -0.76 13.25
C THR A 187 8.95 -2.13 13.38
N HIS A 188 9.70 -3.11 13.90
CA HIS A 188 9.12 -4.38 14.29
C HIS A 188 7.98 -4.19 15.30
N ALA A 189 8.17 -3.34 16.31
CA ALA A 189 7.15 -3.08 17.35
C ALA A 189 5.83 -2.58 16.78
N ASN A 190 5.87 -1.68 15.79
CA ASN A 190 4.67 -1.16 15.15
C ASN A 190 3.83 -2.29 14.54
N VAL A 191 4.47 -3.15 13.74
CA VAL A 191 3.76 -4.26 13.07
C VAL A 191 3.32 -5.32 14.08
N LEU A 192 4.17 -5.65 15.07
CA LEU A 192 3.82 -6.62 16.11
C LEU A 192 2.56 -6.20 16.86
N ALA A 193 2.43 -4.92 17.25
CA ALA A 193 1.25 -4.40 17.94
C ALA A 193 -0.03 -4.63 17.13
N PHE A 194 -0.01 -4.29 15.84
CA PHE A 194 -1.15 -4.51 14.96
C PHE A 194 -1.46 -5.99 14.75
N VAL A 195 -0.44 -6.80 14.43
CA VAL A 195 -0.61 -8.24 14.14
C VAL A 195 -1.14 -9.00 15.36
N GLU A 196 -0.63 -8.72 16.56
CA GLU A 196 -1.10 -9.36 17.79
C GLU A 196 -2.58 -9.03 18.08
N TRP A 197 -2.98 -7.77 17.86
CA TRP A 197 -4.38 -7.38 17.95
C TRP A 197 -5.22 -8.10 16.89
N ALA A 198 -4.81 -8.07 15.62
CA ALA A 198 -5.57 -8.61 14.50
C ALA A 198 -5.78 -10.13 14.61
N VAL A 199 -4.72 -10.89 14.91
CA VAL A 199 -4.80 -12.35 15.10
C VAL A 199 -5.78 -12.70 16.21
N ARG A 200 -5.77 -11.94 17.31
CA ARG A 200 -6.69 -12.13 18.44
C ARG A 200 -8.12 -11.75 18.08
N TYR A 201 -8.32 -10.59 17.49
CA TYR A 201 -9.63 -10.06 17.12
C TYR A 201 -10.34 -10.93 16.07
N PHE A 202 -9.62 -11.26 15.02
CA PHE A 202 -10.13 -12.11 13.93
C PHE A 202 -10.12 -13.60 14.27
N ARG A 203 -9.51 -13.97 15.40
CA ARG A 203 -9.37 -15.37 15.84
C ARG A 203 -8.72 -16.24 14.77
N THR A 204 -7.64 -15.72 14.17
CA THR A 204 -6.92 -16.43 13.10
C THR A 204 -6.30 -17.73 13.61
N ARG A 205 -6.51 -18.81 12.89
CA ARG A 205 -6.15 -20.20 13.29
C ARG A 205 -5.14 -20.79 12.30
N PRO A 206 -4.39 -21.82 12.70
CA PRO A 206 -3.50 -22.56 11.80
C PRO A 206 -4.21 -23.17 10.58
N SER A 207 -5.51 -23.48 10.70
CA SER A 207 -6.34 -24.01 9.61
C SER A 207 -6.83 -22.96 8.63
N ASP A 208 -6.57 -21.67 8.87
CA ASP A 208 -7.05 -20.60 8.00
C ASP A 208 -6.23 -20.53 6.71
N ARG A 209 -6.92 -20.17 5.62
CA ARG A 209 -6.36 -19.90 4.30
C ARG A 209 -6.59 -18.44 3.99
N ILE A 210 -5.53 -17.65 4.03
CA ILE A 210 -5.58 -16.19 3.97
C ILE A 210 -5.16 -15.73 2.58
N SER A 211 -5.90 -14.78 1.99
CA SER A 211 -5.50 -14.15 0.73
C SER A 211 -4.26 -13.29 0.89
N GLY A 212 -3.30 -13.37 -0.02
CA GLY A 212 -2.19 -12.43 -0.18
C GLY A 212 -2.42 -11.57 -1.41
N HIS A 213 -3.48 -10.74 -1.43
CA HIS A 213 -3.87 -9.94 -2.58
C HIS A 213 -3.04 -8.67 -2.77
N PRO A 214 -2.81 -7.80 -1.76
CA PRO A 214 -2.12 -6.53 -1.93
C PRO A 214 -0.69 -6.69 -2.48
N PRO A 215 -0.19 -5.72 -3.27
CA PRO A 215 1.22 -5.67 -3.67
C PRO A 215 2.15 -5.52 -2.46
N LEU A 216 3.40 -5.99 -2.57
CA LEU A 216 4.37 -5.98 -1.45
C LEU A 216 4.74 -4.57 -0.99
N HIS A 217 4.64 -3.57 -1.85
CA HIS A 217 4.90 -2.16 -1.53
C HIS A 217 3.70 -1.44 -0.86
N PHE A 218 2.63 -2.18 -0.53
CA PHE A 218 1.51 -1.72 0.31
C PHE A 218 1.58 -2.37 1.68
N ASP A 219 1.32 -1.59 2.73
CA ASP A 219 1.31 -2.05 4.13
C ASP A 219 0.26 -3.14 4.42
N LEU A 220 -0.82 -3.21 3.63
CA LEU A 220 -1.80 -4.29 3.69
C LEU A 220 -1.14 -5.67 3.50
N SER A 221 -0.11 -5.77 2.64
CA SER A 221 0.64 -7.02 2.45
C SER A 221 1.42 -7.45 3.70
N THR A 222 1.85 -6.47 4.49
CA THR A 222 2.52 -6.71 5.77
C THR A 222 1.57 -7.42 6.74
N PHE A 223 0.29 -7.01 6.78
CA PHE A 223 -0.72 -7.72 7.56
C PHE A 223 -0.91 -9.14 7.08
N ASP A 224 -1.15 -9.35 5.79
CA ASP A 224 -1.38 -10.70 5.23
C ASP A 224 -0.22 -11.64 5.56
N ILE A 225 1.02 -11.20 5.35
CA ILE A 225 2.21 -12.02 5.59
C ILE A 225 2.37 -12.32 7.09
N PHE A 226 2.45 -11.30 7.92
CA PHE A 226 2.85 -11.50 9.32
C PHE A 226 1.72 -12.03 10.21
N ALA A 227 0.44 -11.73 9.91
CA ALA A 227 -0.67 -12.37 10.62
C ALA A 227 -0.79 -13.86 10.27
N THR A 228 -0.55 -14.24 9.02
CA THR A 228 -0.48 -15.63 8.59
C THR A 228 0.62 -16.37 9.33
N LEU A 229 1.84 -15.84 9.33
CA LEU A 229 2.99 -16.45 10.01
C LEU A 229 2.78 -16.54 11.53
N ALA A 230 2.18 -15.52 12.15
CA ALA A 230 1.88 -15.51 13.59
C ALA A 230 0.87 -16.59 13.99
N ALA A 231 -0.13 -16.81 13.16
CA ALA A 231 -1.14 -17.86 13.38
C ALA A 231 -0.62 -19.26 13.00
N GLY A 232 0.33 -19.37 12.08
CA GLY A 232 0.77 -20.61 11.43
C GLY A 232 -0.25 -21.11 10.41
N ALA A 233 -0.92 -20.19 9.74
CA ALA A 233 -1.92 -20.40 8.71
C ALA A 233 -1.28 -20.51 7.30
N GLU A 234 -2.09 -20.69 6.26
CA GLU A 234 -1.63 -20.69 4.86
C GLU A 234 -1.84 -19.32 4.20
N LEU A 235 -0.81 -18.75 3.61
CA LEU A 235 -0.91 -17.53 2.78
C LEU A 235 -1.03 -17.91 1.30
N HIS A 236 -2.15 -17.59 0.70
CA HIS A 236 -2.44 -17.83 -0.71
C HIS A 236 -2.16 -16.57 -1.52
N LEU A 237 -0.99 -16.49 -2.16
CA LEU A 237 -0.56 -15.34 -2.94
C LEU A 237 -1.37 -15.22 -4.23
N VAL A 238 -1.96 -14.06 -4.47
CA VAL A 238 -2.65 -13.73 -5.73
C VAL A 238 -1.61 -13.32 -6.77
N PRO A 239 -1.54 -14.00 -7.92
CA PRO A 239 -0.64 -13.62 -9.01
C PRO A 239 -0.96 -12.22 -9.55
N GLY A 240 0.07 -11.46 -9.94
CA GLY A 240 -0.08 -10.08 -10.43
C GLY A 240 -1.03 -9.96 -11.63
N ASN A 241 -0.99 -10.91 -12.56
CA ASN A 241 -1.88 -10.95 -13.73
C ASN A 241 -3.35 -11.26 -13.41
N ALA A 242 -3.62 -11.82 -12.23
CA ALA A 242 -4.99 -12.11 -11.75
C ALA A 242 -5.56 -10.99 -10.86
N SER A 243 -4.73 -10.11 -10.32
CA SER A 243 -5.08 -9.18 -9.24
C SER A 243 -6.22 -8.19 -9.56
N LEU A 244 -6.49 -7.93 -10.84
CA LEU A 244 -7.60 -7.09 -11.31
C LEU A 244 -8.61 -7.86 -12.18
N ASN A 245 -8.54 -9.19 -12.22
CA ASN A 245 -9.49 -10.00 -12.97
C ASN A 245 -10.59 -10.56 -12.03
N PRO A 246 -11.83 -10.00 -12.03
CA PRO A 246 -12.86 -10.38 -11.08
C PRO A 246 -13.21 -11.88 -11.12
N ARG A 247 -13.24 -12.48 -12.31
CA ARG A 247 -13.57 -13.91 -12.47
C ARG A 247 -12.45 -14.79 -11.90
N ALA A 248 -11.19 -14.44 -12.16
CA ALA A 248 -10.05 -15.18 -11.62
C ALA A 248 -9.97 -15.07 -10.10
N LEU A 249 -10.27 -13.89 -9.55
CA LEU A 249 -10.31 -13.68 -8.09
C LEU A 249 -11.44 -14.48 -7.44
N ALA A 250 -12.65 -14.44 -8.00
CA ALA A 250 -13.78 -15.23 -7.47
C ALA A 250 -13.50 -16.73 -7.55
N ALA A 251 -12.91 -17.22 -8.65
CA ALA A 251 -12.49 -18.61 -8.79
C ALA A 251 -11.44 -18.97 -7.72
N MET A 252 -10.44 -18.12 -7.50
CA MET A 252 -9.42 -18.38 -6.49
C MET A 252 -10.00 -18.46 -5.07
N ILE A 253 -10.91 -17.54 -4.68
CA ILE A 253 -11.56 -17.58 -3.36
C ILE A 253 -12.28 -18.93 -3.18
N ARG A 254 -13.00 -19.39 -4.22
CA ARG A 254 -13.78 -20.64 -4.21
C ARG A 254 -12.89 -21.87 -4.22
N ASP A 255 -11.99 -21.96 -5.19
CA ASP A 255 -11.21 -23.17 -5.47
C ASP A 255 -10.14 -23.44 -4.40
N ARG A 256 -9.61 -22.35 -3.78
CA ARG A 256 -8.66 -22.46 -2.66
C ARG A 256 -9.36 -22.48 -1.31
N GLU A 257 -10.70 -22.40 -1.28
CA GLU A 257 -11.50 -22.39 -0.04
C GLU A 257 -10.94 -21.38 0.98
N LEU A 258 -10.70 -20.13 0.51
CA LEU A 258 -10.14 -19.10 1.38
C LEU A 258 -11.08 -18.82 2.55
N THR A 259 -10.51 -18.71 3.76
CA THR A 259 -11.27 -18.39 4.98
C THR A 259 -11.28 -16.90 5.29
N GLN A 260 -10.29 -16.17 4.74
CA GLN A 260 -10.18 -14.71 4.85
C GLN A 260 -9.78 -14.09 3.52
N TRP A 261 -10.51 -13.03 3.14
CA TRP A 261 -10.15 -12.13 2.04
C TRP A 261 -9.84 -10.76 2.58
N PHE A 262 -8.74 -10.15 2.09
CA PHE A 262 -8.40 -8.76 2.39
C PHE A 262 -7.95 -8.03 1.13
N SER A 263 -8.58 -6.91 0.82
CA SER A 263 -8.21 -6.07 -0.32
C SER A 263 -8.69 -4.63 -0.14
N VAL A 264 -8.32 -3.77 -1.08
CA VAL A 264 -8.89 -2.42 -1.16
C VAL A 264 -10.33 -2.47 -1.68
N PRO A 265 -11.19 -1.50 -1.31
CA PRO A 265 -12.57 -1.37 -1.78
C PRO A 265 -12.78 -1.47 -3.28
N THR A 266 -11.88 -0.91 -4.08
CA THR A 266 -11.96 -1.00 -5.55
C THR A 266 -12.07 -2.44 -6.04
N VAL A 267 -11.34 -3.39 -5.45
CA VAL A 267 -11.41 -4.82 -5.83
C VAL A 267 -12.78 -5.41 -5.53
N LEU A 268 -13.33 -5.13 -4.34
CA LEU A 268 -14.67 -5.58 -3.95
C LEU A 268 -15.75 -4.99 -4.86
N THR A 269 -15.58 -3.73 -5.24
CA THR A 269 -16.45 -3.03 -6.17
C THR A 269 -16.43 -3.68 -7.56
N TYR A 270 -15.26 -4.09 -8.06
CA TYR A 270 -15.15 -4.78 -9.34
C TYR A 270 -15.81 -6.16 -9.31
N LEU A 271 -15.59 -6.96 -8.27
CA LEU A 271 -16.25 -8.25 -8.14
C LEU A 271 -17.79 -8.10 -8.13
N ALA A 272 -18.31 -7.08 -7.41
CA ALA A 272 -19.74 -6.78 -7.39
C ALA A 272 -20.25 -6.30 -8.75
N LYS A 273 -19.54 -5.35 -9.42
CA LYS A 273 -19.91 -4.80 -10.72
C LYS A 273 -20.01 -5.87 -11.82
N PHE A 274 -19.09 -6.84 -11.80
CA PHE A 274 -19.07 -7.93 -12.77
C PHE A 274 -19.98 -9.10 -12.39
N ASP A 275 -20.68 -8.99 -11.26
CA ASP A 275 -21.65 -9.96 -10.74
C ASP A 275 -21.12 -11.41 -10.71
N VAL A 276 -19.88 -11.56 -10.25
CA VAL A 276 -19.17 -12.86 -10.24
C VAL A 276 -19.38 -13.66 -8.95
N ILE A 277 -20.21 -13.15 -8.03
CA ILE A 277 -20.51 -13.73 -6.72
C ILE A 277 -21.91 -14.28 -6.74
N ALA A 278 -22.07 -15.58 -6.57
CA ALA A 278 -23.39 -16.23 -6.48
C ALA A 278 -24.00 -16.07 -5.08
N GLN A 279 -25.28 -16.43 -4.94
CA GLN A 279 -25.90 -16.55 -3.62
C GLN A 279 -25.26 -17.71 -2.85
N ASP A 280 -24.92 -17.47 -1.58
CA ASP A 280 -24.27 -18.43 -0.68
C ASP A 280 -22.93 -18.97 -1.22
N ASP A 281 -22.24 -18.17 -2.07
CA ASP A 281 -20.91 -18.49 -2.59
C ASP A 281 -19.85 -18.53 -1.48
N PHE A 282 -18.67 -19.02 -1.80
CA PHE A 282 -17.50 -19.05 -0.90
C PHE A 282 -17.81 -19.65 0.50
N PRO A 283 -18.28 -20.89 0.60
CA PRO A 283 -18.75 -21.47 1.87
C PRO A 283 -17.68 -21.54 2.97
N ALA A 284 -16.39 -21.52 2.61
CA ALA A 284 -15.28 -21.49 3.56
C ALA A 284 -14.94 -20.07 4.04
N LEU A 285 -15.41 -19.01 3.35
CA LEU A 285 -15.04 -17.64 3.69
C LEU A 285 -15.75 -17.19 4.97
N GLU A 286 -14.97 -16.95 6.02
CA GLU A 286 -15.49 -16.49 7.30
C GLU A 286 -15.38 -14.97 7.49
N ARG A 287 -14.37 -14.36 6.84
CA ARG A 287 -14.01 -12.95 7.04
C ARG A 287 -13.68 -12.27 5.72
N LEU A 288 -14.28 -11.10 5.50
CA LEU A 288 -13.95 -10.21 4.40
C LEU A 288 -13.58 -8.84 4.96
N LEU A 289 -12.35 -8.44 4.72
CA LEU A 289 -11.76 -7.21 5.24
C LEU A 289 -11.45 -6.26 4.09
N TRP A 290 -11.56 -4.96 4.34
CA TRP A 290 -11.07 -3.94 3.42
C TRP A 290 -10.44 -2.77 4.15
N CYS A 291 -9.52 -2.08 3.47
CA CYS A 291 -8.84 -0.89 3.97
C CYS A 291 -8.40 0.01 2.81
N GLY A 292 -8.13 1.26 3.11
CA GLY A 292 -7.44 2.18 2.21
C GLY A 292 -8.34 3.11 1.42
N GLU A 293 -9.62 2.78 1.23
CA GLU A 293 -10.61 3.62 0.52
C GLU A 293 -11.98 3.50 1.18
N VAL A 294 -12.90 4.37 0.77
CA VAL A 294 -14.32 4.24 1.16
C VAL A 294 -14.96 3.15 0.30
N LEU A 295 -15.54 2.13 0.93
CA LEU A 295 -16.38 1.16 0.24
C LEU A 295 -17.80 1.73 0.11
N PRO A 296 -18.37 1.87 -1.09
CA PRO A 296 -19.76 2.31 -1.24
C PRO A 296 -20.74 1.36 -0.55
N THR A 297 -21.68 1.90 0.21
CA THR A 297 -22.63 1.09 0.98
C THR A 297 -23.49 0.17 0.12
N PRO A 298 -23.93 0.54 -1.11
CA PRO A 298 -24.62 -0.40 -2.00
C PRO A 298 -23.75 -1.62 -2.37
N VAL A 299 -22.43 -1.42 -2.51
CA VAL A 299 -21.50 -2.54 -2.79
C VAL A 299 -21.41 -3.46 -1.59
N LEU A 300 -21.26 -2.91 -0.38
CA LEU A 300 -21.27 -3.71 0.85
C LEU A 300 -22.57 -4.50 0.99
N ALA A 301 -23.73 -3.85 0.78
CA ALA A 301 -25.03 -4.49 0.85
C ALA A 301 -25.19 -5.64 -0.18
N HIS A 302 -24.65 -5.46 -1.40
CA HIS A 302 -24.60 -6.51 -2.41
C HIS A 302 -23.83 -7.74 -1.92
N TRP A 303 -22.65 -7.55 -1.31
CA TRP A 303 -21.84 -8.62 -0.75
C TRP A 303 -22.55 -9.31 0.43
N MET A 304 -23.08 -8.55 1.38
CA MET A 304 -23.70 -9.08 2.59
C MET A 304 -24.99 -9.88 2.30
N ARG A 305 -25.78 -9.45 1.29
CA ARG A 305 -26.97 -10.21 0.86
C ARG A 305 -26.61 -11.56 0.26
N ARG A 306 -25.49 -11.65 -0.49
CA ARG A 306 -25.04 -12.89 -1.13
C ARG A 306 -24.28 -13.80 -0.17
N LEU A 307 -23.57 -13.24 0.80
CA LEU A 307 -22.73 -13.96 1.74
C LEU A 307 -23.11 -13.67 3.19
N PRO A 308 -24.34 -14.06 3.63
CA PRO A 308 -24.84 -13.73 4.97
C PRO A 308 -24.05 -14.42 6.10
N HIS A 309 -23.24 -15.42 5.80
CA HIS A 309 -22.39 -16.16 6.73
C HIS A 309 -21.04 -15.48 6.98
N VAL A 310 -20.66 -14.49 6.16
CA VAL A 310 -19.36 -13.82 6.22
C VAL A 310 -19.42 -12.61 7.16
N ARG A 311 -18.36 -12.41 7.94
CA ARG A 311 -18.17 -11.18 8.71
C ARG A 311 -17.43 -10.15 7.88
N PHE A 312 -18.00 -8.97 7.75
CA PHE A 312 -17.48 -7.85 6.98
C PHE A 312 -16.87 -6.81 7.91
N THR A 313 -15.60 -6.44 7.70
CA THR A 313 -14.91 -5.49 8.57
C THR A 313 -14.19 -4.40 7.76
N ASN A 314 -14.56 -3.15 8.03
CA ASN A 314 -13.84 -1.97 7.59
C ASN A 314 -12.64 -1.73 8.49
N LEU A 315 -11.45 -1.60 7.91
CA LEU A 315 -10.22 -1.19 8.57
C LEU A 315 -9.83 0.20 8.07
N TYR A 316 -9.34 1.06 8.95
CA TYR A 316 -8.89 2.39 8.60
C TYR A 316 -7.57 2.71 9.28
N GLY A 317 -6.61 3.22 8.51
CA GLY A 317 -5.33 3.75 8.96
C GLY A 317 -4.49 4.21 7.79
N PRO A 318 -3.61 5.20 7.99
CA PRO A 318 -2.54 5.55 7.06
C PRO A 318 -1.30 4.69 7.32
N THR A 319 -0.39 4.62 6.36
CA THR A 319 0.88 3.90 6.49
C THR A 319 1.72 4.43 7.67
N GLU A 320 1.63 5.72 7.96
CA GLU A 320 2.29 6.39 9.09
C GLU A 320 1.81 5.93 10.47
N ALA A 321 0.67 5.20 10.52
CA ALA A 321 0.14 4.57 11.74
C ALA A 321 0.00 3.04 11.58
N THR A 322 0.78 2.46 10.67
CA THR A 322 1.02 1.03 10.46
C THR A 322 -0.24 0.22 10.18
N ILE A 323 -0.58 0.07 8.91
CA ILE A 323 -1.66 -0.77 8.37
C ILE A 323 -3.05 -0.20 8.69
N ALA A 324 -3.52 -0.32 9.93
CA ALA A 324 -4.80 0.22 10.35
C ALA A 324 -4.82 0.53 11.85
N SER A 325 -5.45 1.66 12.20
CA SER A 325 -5.58 2.14 13.57
C SER A 325 -6.98 1.98 14.12
N SER A 326 -7.97 1.71 13.26
CA SER A 326 -9.34 1.45 13.69
C SER A 326 -10.04 0.42 12.82
N TYR A 327 -11.17 -0.06 13.34
CA TYR A 327 -11.99 -1.08 12.70
C TYR A 327 -13.47 -0.88 12.97
N TYR A 328 -14.30 -1.35 12.03
CA TYR A 328 -15.74 -1.48 12.19
C TYR A 328 -16.21 -2.78 11.55
N THR A 329 -16.61 -3.75 12.39
CA THR A 329 -17.27 -4.96 11.90
C THR A 329 -18.76 -4.67 11.76
N VAL A 330 -19.26 -4.77 10.54
CA VAL A 330 -20.64 -4.41 10.20
C VAL A 330 -21.59 -5.43 10.82
N PRO A 331 -22.51 -5.02 11.70
CA PRO A 331 -23.34 -5.97 12.46
C PRO A 331 -24.47 -6.60 11.63
N SER A 332 -25.00 -5.87 10.65
CA SER A 332 -26.08 -6.32 9.77
C SER A 332 -26.00 -5.60 8.43
N CYS A 333 -26.64 -6.18 7.40
CA CYS A 333 -26.73 -5.54 6.08
C CYS A 333 -27.39 -4.17 6.22
N PRO A 334 -26.76 -3.08 5.72
CA PRO A 334 -27.35 -1.74 5.79
C PRO A 334 -28.71 -1.67 5.10
N GLU A 335 -29.71 -1.09 5.78
CA GLU A 335 -31.02 -0.79 5.20
C GLU A 335 -30.97 0.50 4.37
N ASP A 336 -30.24 1.51 4.87
CA ASP A 336 -29.98 2.76 4.15
C ASP A 336 -28.64 2.64 3.40
N GLU A 337 -28.74 2.42 2.09
CA GLU A 337 -27.59 2.32 1.21
C GLU A 337 -26.90 3.66 0.93
N THR A 338 -27.44 4.78 1.43
CA THR A 338 -26.82 6.12 1.32
C THR A 338 -25.97 6.45 2.55
N ALA A 339 -26.16 5.74 3.66
CA ALA A 339 -25.39 5.95 4.88
C ALA A 339 -23.91 5.54 4.71
N SER A 340 -23.01 6.37 5.22
CA SER A 340 -21.58 6.06 5.20
C SER A 340 -21.23 4.97 6.22
N ILE A 341 -20.32 4.07 5.84
CA ILE A 341 -19.79 3.03 6.73
C ILE A 341 -18.78 3.70 7.68
N PRO A 342 -18.93 3.57 9.02
CA PRO A 342 -17.97 4.13 9.97
C PRO A 342 -16.55 3.57 9.78
N ILE A 343 -15.54 4.37 10.15
CA ILE A 343 -14.19 3.86 10.40
C ILE A 343 -14.08 3.23 11.80
N GLY A 344 -15.09 3.43 12.62
CA GLY A 344 -15.39 2.67 13.83
C GLY A 344 -14.63 3.09 15.07
N THR A 345 -14.05 2.11 15.75
CA THR A 345 -13.36 2.26 17.04
C THR A 345 -11.86 1.94 16.89
N PRO A 346 -10.99 2.49 17.77
CA PRO A 346 -9.56 2.21 17.67
C PRO A 346 -9.22 0.73 17.91
N CYS A 347 -8.22 0.23 17.20
CA CYS A 347 -7.57 -1.04 17.49
C CYS A 347 -6.95 -0.99 18.91
N ALA A 348 -6.73 -2.16 19.53
CA ALA A 348 -6.13 -2.15 20.86
C ALA A 348 -4.72 -1.54 20.85
N GLY A 349 -4.49 -0.56 21.69
CA GLY A 349 -3.24 0.19 21.76
C GLY A 349 -3.19 1.43 20.88
N GLU A 350 -4.26 1.71 20.12
CA GLU A 350 -4.43 2.91 19.31
C GLU A 350 -5.49 3.85 19.89
N ASN A 351 -5.43 5.12 19.49
CA ASN A 351 -6.48 6.11 19.75
C ASN A 351 -6.80 6.89 18.47
N LEU A 352 -8.07 7.17 18.27
CA LEU A 352 -8.58 8.12 17.28
C LEU A 352 -9.00 9.40 17.99
N LEU A 353 -8.40 10.52 17.62
CA LEU A 353 -8.66 11.82 18.20
C LEU A 353 -9.28 12.71 17.13
N VAL A 354 -10.49 13.21 17.36
CA VAL A 354 -11.14 14.24 16.52
C VAL A 354 -10.96 15.54 17.24
N LEU A 355 -10.11 16.42 16.69
CA LEU A 355 -9.64 17.64 17.36
C LEU A 355 -10.01 18.88 16.53
N ASP A 356 -10.17 20.02 17.23
CA ASP A 356 -10.32 21.33 16.63
C ASP A 356 -8.98 21.99 16.26
N GLU A 357 -8.99 23.29 15.88
CA GLU A 357 -7.79 24.05 15.49
C GLU A 357 -6.82 24.26 16.66
N GLU A 358 -7.31 24.26 17.90
CA GLU A 358 -6.53 24.36 19.13
C GLU A 358 -5.98 23.02 19.62
N LEU A 359 -6.24 21.94 18.89
CA LEU A 359 -5.92 20.55 19.23
C LEU A 359 -6.66 20.02 20.46
N GLU A 360 -7.85 20.57 20.77
CA GLU A 360 -8.73 20.08 21.81
C GLU A 360 -9.83 19.15 21.23
N PRO A 361 -10.31 18.17 22.00
CA PRO A 361 -11.36 17.26 21.53
C PRO A 361 -12.65 17.98 21.16
N THR A 362 -13.18 17.73 19.95
CA THR A 362 -14.50 18.22 19.53
C THR A 362 -15.63 17.55 20.31
N ALA A 363 -16.78 18.22 20.42
CA ALA A 363 -17.98 17.61 20.98
C ALA A 363 -18.53 16.50 20.07
N PRO A 364 -19.26 15.50 20.60
CA PRO A 364 -19.93 14.50 19.80
C PRO A 364 -20.83 15.13 18.72
N GLY A 365 -20.68 14.66 17.47
CA GLY A 365 -21.39 15.19 16.30
C GLY A 365 -20.69 16.34 15.58
N GLU A 366 -19.73 17.01 16.19
CA GLU A 366 -18.93 18.08 15.57
C GLU A 366 -17.83 17.50 14.65
N ILE A 367 -17.51 18.26 13.61
CA ILE A 367 -16.46 17.93 12.65
C ILE A 367 -15.13 18.49 13.16
N GLY A 368 -14.09 17.67 13.08
CA GLY A 368 -12.72 18.08 13.38
C GLY A 368 -11.70 17.36 12.52
N ASP A 369 -10.45 17.75 12.69
CA ASP A 369 -9.30 17.04 12.10
C ASP A 369 -9.08 15.71 12.84
N LEU A 370 -8.85 14.65 12.08
CA LEU A 370 -8.55 13.33 12.64
C LEU A 370 -7.06 13.16 12.91
N TYR A 371 -6.74 12.83 14.14
CA TYR A 371 -5.39 12.45 14.58
C TYR A 371 -5.38 11.03 15.12
N ILE A 372 -4.21 10.40 15.05
CA ILE A 372 -3.99 9.04 15.57
C ILE A 372 -2.83 9.08 16.56
N SER A 373 -2.96 8.32 17.65
CA SER A 373 -1.87 8.03 18.59
C SER A 373 -1.88 6.55 18.97
N GLY A 374 -0.74 6.01 19.34
CA GLY A 374 -0.65 4.63 19.81
C GLY A 374 0.61 3.90 19.37
N ALA A 375 0.59 2.59 19.56
CA ALA A 375 1.72 1.70 19.31
C ALA A 375 2.06 1.55 17.81
N GLY A 376 1.09 1.79 16.93
CA GLY A 376 1.27 1.75 15.47
C GLY A 376 1.96 2.98 14.90
N LEU A 377 2.15 4.08 15.68
CA LEU A 377 2.78 5.28 15.15
C LEU A 377 4.21 5.03 14.68
N SER A 378 4.46 5.33 13.40
CA SER A 378 5.78 5.36 12.79
C SER A 378 6.72 6.32 13.53
N PRO A 379 8.05 6.04 13.59
CA PRO A 379 9.03 7.04 14.01
C PRO A 379 9.03 8.31 13.17
N GLY A 380 8.55 8.25 11.93
CA GLY A 380 8.46 9.37 11.00
C GLY A 380 8.92 9.01 9.59
N TYR A 381 9.36 10.01 8.85
CA TYR A 381 9.84 9.86 7.48
C TYR A 381 11.35 9.70 7.44
N TRP A 382 11.81 8.73 6.67
CA TRP A 382 13.23 8.44 6.50
C TRP A 382 14.00 9.63 5.95
N ARG A 383 14.98 10.12 6.73
CA ARG A 383 15.84 11.27 6.39
C ARG A 383 15.09 12.57 6.04
N ASP A 384 13.88 12.73 6.59
CA ASP A 384 13.07 13.92 6.39
C ASP A 384 12.50 14.42 7.73
N PRO A 385 13.35 15.03 8.58
CA PRO A 385 12.93 15.51 9.89
C PRO A 385 11.89 16.64 9.79
N GLU A 386 11.98 17.49 8.78
CA GLU A 386 11.08 18.62 8.59
C GLU A 386 9.63 18.14 8.36
N LYS A 387 9.43 17.19 7.42
CA LYS A 387 8.11 16.60 7.22
C LYS A 387 7.68 15.74 8.40
N THR A 388 8.62 15.13 9.11
CA THR A 388 8.31 14.37 10.32
C THR A 388 7.74 15.28 11.40
N GLU A 389 8.37 16.40 11.70
CA GLU A 389 7.89 17.37 12.70
C GLU A 389 6.56 18.01 12.30
N ALA A 390 6.34 18.26 11.01
CA ALA A 390 5.09 18.82 10.48
C ALA A 390 3.89 17.86 10.60
N ALA A 391 4.15 16.53 10.47
CA ALA A 391 3.09 15.53 10.47
C ALA A 391 2.87 14.85 11.84
N PHE A 392 3.93 14.73 12.63
CA PHE A 392 3.90 14.06 13.94
C PHE A 392 4.12 15.09 15.06
N ILE A 393 3.03 15.47 15.70
CA ILE A 393 3.01 16.53 16.72
C ILE A 393 3.28 15.92 18.09
N THR A 394 4.20 16.52 18.85
CA THR A 394 4.46 16.12 20.24
C THR A 394 3.60 16.95 21.18
N ARG A 395 2.81 16.27 22.02
CA ARG A 395 1.95 16.83 23.04
C ARG A 395 2.42 16.37 24.44
N PRO A 396 1.93 16.99 25.52
CA PRO A 396 2.23 16.55 26.90
C PRO A 396 1.78 15.11 27.20
N ASP A 397 0.68 14.66 26.54
CA ASP A 397 0.06 13.34 26.68
C ASP A 397 0.62 12.30 25.68
N GLY A 398 1.56 12.67 24.83
CA GLY A 398 2.21 11.79 23.87
C GLY A 398 2.32 12.36 22.46
N ARG A 399 2.74 11.51 21.54
CA ARG A 399 2.89 11.87 20.13
C ARG A 399 1.64 11.50 19.35
N ILE A 400 1.19 12.41 18.47
CA ILE A 400 0.04 12.20 17.58
C ILE A 400 0.44 12.41 16.13
N TYR A 401 -0.21 11.70 15.21
CA TYR A 401 -0.04 11.86 13.76
C TYR A 401 -1.24 12.59 13.18
N ARG A 402 -0.99 13.66 12.42
CA ARG A 402 -2.01 14.41 11.67
C ARG A 402 -2.32 13.68 10.37
N THR A 403 -3.52 13.09 10.27
CA THR A 403 -3.90 12.30 9.09
C THR A 403 -4.20 13.15 7.86
N GLY A 404 -4.66 14.39 8.06
CA GLY A 404 -5.24 15.27 7.05
C GLY A 404 -6.67 14.87 6.66
N ASP A 405 -7.27 13.92 7.37
CA ASP A 405 -8.66 13.50 7.19
C ASP A 405 -9.57 14.30 8.13
N LEU A 406 -10.79 14.60 7.67
CA LEU A 406 -11.85 15.16 8.48
C LEU A 406 -12.73 14.02 9.01
N ALA A 407 -13.11 14.12 10.28
CA ALA A 407 -13.95 13.12 10.92
C ALA A 407 -14.94 13.77 11.90
N ARG A 408 -15.91 12.98 12.35
CA ARG A 408 -16.73 13.28 13.51
C ARG A 408 -16.89 12.03 14.37
N ARG A 409 -16.95 12.21 15.66
CA ARG A 409 -17.33 11.16 16.61
C ARG A 409 -18.83 11.24 16.86
N ALA A 410 -19.56 10.16 16.60
CA ALA A 410 -20.99 10.09 16.87
C ALA A 410 -21.25 9.87 18.38
N GLU A 411 -22.52 10.02 18.81
CA GLU A 411 -22.93 9.82 20.22
C GLU A 411 -22.68 8.38 20.73
N ASP A 412 -22.74 7.40 19.83
CA ASP A 412 -22.43 5.99 20.13
C ASP A 412 -20.91 5.70 20.21
N GLY A 413 -20.09 6.74 20.03
CA GLY A 413 -18.63 6.67 20.08
C GLY A 413 -17.96 6.24 18.79
N LEU A 414 -18.70 5.85 17.74
CA LEU A 414 -18.13 5.51 16.43
C LEU A 414 -17.59 6.75 15.74
N VAL A 415 -16.44 6.58 15.07
CA VAL A 415 -15.84 7.64 14.26
C VAL A 415 -16.24 7.46 12.81
N HIS A 416 -16.68 8.55 12.18
CA HIS A 416 -17.06 8.63 10.78
C HIS A 416 -16.05 9.48 10.02
N PHE A 417 -15.54 8.95 8.93
CA PHE A 417 -14.71 9.66 7.97
C PHE A 417 -15.59 10.56 7.09
N LEU A 418 -15.21 11.82 6.92
CA LEU A 418 -15.98 12.82 6.17
C LEU A 418 -15.27 13.34 4.92
N GLY A 419 -14.06 12.84 4.65
CA GLY A 419 -13.27 13.30 3.51
C GLY A 419 -11.91 13.82 3.92
N ARG A 420 -11.23 14.49 2.99
CA ARG A 420 -9.91 15.07 3.19
C ARG A 420 -9.98 16.59 3.34
N ALA A 421 -9.17 17.13 4.25
CA ALA A 421 -8.95 18.56 4.38
C ALA A 421 -7.97 19.11 3.31
N ASP A 422 -7.14 18.24 2.74
CA ASP A 422 -6.10 18.57 1.76
C ASP A 422 -6.44 18.10 0.33
N SER A 423 -5.47 18.25 -0.59
CA SER A 423 -5.61 17.84 -2.00
C SER A 423 -5.26 16.37 -2.28
N GLN A 424 -5.05 15.57 -1.25
CA GLN A 424 -4.75 14.15 -1.43
C GLN A 424 -6.00 13.36 -1.76
N ILE A 425 -5.87 12.36 -2.61
CA ILE A 425 -6.94 11.43 -2.93
C ILE A 425 -6.52 9.99 -2.69
N LYS A 426 -7.51 9.11 -2.57
CA LYS A 426 -7.33 7.66 -2.63
C LYS A 426 -8.00 7.16 -3.90
N SER A 427 -7.27 6.45 -4.75
CA SER A 427 -7.79 5.91 -6.00
C SER A 427 -7.16 4.56 -6.28
N ARG A 428 -7.99 3.53 -6.44
CA ARG A 428 -7.58 2.13 -6.70
C ARG A 428 -6.61 1.58 -5.64
N GLY A 429 -6.78 1.99 -4.39
CA GLY A 429 -5.91 1.63 -3.27
C GLY A 429 -4.66 2.50 -3.12
N TYR A 430 -4.34 3.31 -4.12
CA TYR A 430 -3.18 4.20 -4.07
C TYR A 430 -3.52 5.50 -3.35
N ARG A 431 -2.61 5.93 -2.48
CA ARG A 431 -2.61 7.26 -1.88
C ARG A 431 -1.88 8.20 -2.83
N ILE A 432 -2.58 9.18 -3.40
CA ILE A 432 -2.09 10.05 -4.46
C ILE A 432 -2.13 11.49 -4.00
N GLU A 433 -0.97 12.14 -4.00
CA GLU A 433 -0.84 13.58 -3.84
C GLU A 433 -1.07 14.25 -5.20
N LEU A 434 -2.16 14.98 -5.35
CA LEU A 434 -2.43 15.70 -6.61
C LEU A 434 -1.33 16.71 -6.94
N GLY A 435 -0.67 17.28 -5.93
CA GLY A 435 0.49 18.14 -6.09
C GLY A 435 1.71 17.46 -6.75
N GLU A 436 1.90 16.14 -6.58
CA GLU A 436 2.95 15.41 -7.28
C GLU A 436 2.67 15.35 -8.79
N ILE A 437 1.41 15.20 -9.16
CA ILE A 437 1.00 15.22 -10.57
C ILE A 437 1.15 16.63 -11.13
N GLU A 438 0.70 17.65 -10.40
CA GLU A 438 0.86 19.06 -10.81
C GLU A 438 2.33 19.42 -11.02
N ALA A 439 3.23 18.98 -10.14
CA ALA A 439 4.67 19.21 -10.28
C ALA A 439 5.24 18.57 -11.55
N ALA A 440 4.83 17.34 -11.86
CA ALA A 440 5.26 16.65 -13.07
C ALA A 440 4.73 17.30 -14.36
N VAL A 441 3.49 17.80 -14.35
CA VAL A 441 2.87 18.51 -15.48
C VAL A 441 3.52 19.87 -15.67
N ASN A 442 3.68 20.67 -14.60
CA ASN A 442 4.30 22.00 -14.66
C ASN A 442 5.79 21.97 -15.08
N ALA A 443 6.47 20.84 -14.89
CA ALA A 443 7.85 20.66 -15.36
C ALA A 443 7.95 20.46 -16.89
N GLN A 444 6.83 20.28 -17.60
CA GLN A 444 6.87 20.05 -19.05
C GLN A 444 7.05 21.37 -19.82
N PRO A 445 7.94 21.38 -20.83
CA PRO A 445 8.12 22.54 -21.68
C PRO A 445 6.81 22.99 -22.33
N GLY A 446 6.50 24.26 -22.28
CA GLY A 446 5.30 24.85 -22.87
C GLY A 446 4.07 24.86 -21.98
N VAL A 447 4.06 24.20 -20.83
CA VAL A 447 3.01 24.35 -19.83
C VAL A 447 3.22 25.69 -19.10
N ARG A 448 2.17 26.55 -19.06
CA ARG A 448 2.17 27.81 -18.31
C ARG A 448 1.74 27.56 -16.86
N GLU A 449 0.63 26.87 -16.66
CA GLU A 449 0.11 26.48 -15.35
C GLU A 449 -0.81 25.26 -15.49
N CYS A 450 -0.94 24.49 -14.44
CA CYS A 450 -1.91 23.39 -14.37
C CYS A 450 -2.58 23.30 -13.01
N ALA A 451 -3.69 22.58 -12.98
CA ALA A 451 -4.33 22.13 -11.75
C ALA A 451 -4.91 20.73 -11.94
N VAL A 452 -4.74 19.91 -10.92
CA VAL A 452 -5.25 18.54 -10.89
C VAL A 452 -6.31 18.40 -9.80
N VAL A 453 -7.43 17.77 -10.15
CA VAL A 453 -8.55 17.52 -9.24
C VAL A 453 -8.99 16.07 -9.29
N GLY A 454 -9.38 15.54 -8.12
CA GLY A 454 -10.08 14.26 -8.04
C GLY A 454 -11.58 14.47 -8.09
N VAL A 455 -12.24 13.85 -9.06
CA VAL A 455 -13.69 13.89 -9.23
C VAL A 455 -14.27 12.54 -8.85
N ASP A 456 -15.13 12.52 -7.84
CA ASP A 456 -15.90 11.33 -7.52
C ASP A 456 -17.09 11.24 -8.48
N VAL A 457 -17.06 10.24 -9.33
CA VAL A 457 -18.14 10.01 -10.31
C VAL A 457 -19.24 9.09 -9.77
N GLY A 458 -19.09 8.68 -8.52
CA GLY A 458 -20.07 7.81 -7.85
C GLY A 458 -20.09 6.38 -8.38
N GLY A 459 -20.92 5.54 -7.76
CA GLY A 459 -21.15 4.16 -8.20
C GLY A 459 -19.89 3.31 -8.21
N PHE A 460 -19.61 2.66 -9.34
CA PHE A 460 -18.50 1.71 -9.48
C PHE A 460 -17.22 2.32 -10.07
N GLU A 461 -17.19 3.60 -10.40
CA GLU A 461 -16.04 4.22 -11.09
C GLU A 461 -15.03 4.85 -10.12
N GLY A 462 -15.50 5.22 -8.91
CA GLY A 462 -14.67 5.81 -7.88
C GLY A 462 -14.12 7.20 -8.25
N THR A 463 -12.95 7.56 -7.71
CA THR A 463 -12.33 8.87 -7.96
C THR A 463 -11.55 8.88 -9.27
N THR A 464 -11.93 9.76 -10.18
CA THR A 464 -11.27 10.02 -11.46
C THR A 464 -10.30 11.20 -11.34
N ILE A 465 -9.06 11.05 -11.80
CA ILE A 465 -8.06 12.12 -11.82
C ILE A 465 -8.24 12.93 -13.10
N CYS A 466 -8.47 14.24 -12.95
CA CYS A 466 -8.66 15.20 -14.03
C CYS A 466 -7.60 16.30 -13.95
N CYS A 467 -7.02 16.68 -15.10
CA CYS A 467 -6.03 17.74 -15.22
C CYS A 467 -6.54 18.82 -16.16
N ALA A 468 -6.57 20.07 -15.68
CA ALA A 468 -6.70 21.26 -16.50
C ALA A 468 -5.33 21.93 -16.60
N PHE A 469 -4.96 22.40 -17.80
CA PHE A 469 -3.68 23.08 -18.04
C PHE A 469 -3.83 24.21 -19.05
N SER A 470 -2.92 25.19 -19.00
CA SER A 470 -2.77 26.19 -20.03
C SER A 470 -1.36 26.18 -20.59
N VAL A 471 -1.23 26.56 -21.85
CA VAL A 471 0.04 26.57 -22.57
C VAL A 471 0.61 27.99 -22.70
N ALA A 472 1.93 28.08 -22.88
CA ALA A 472 2.60 29.33 -23.15
C ALA A 472 2.24 29.86 -24.56
N ASP A 473 2.31 31.16 -24.76
CA ASP A 473 1.93 31.80 -26.03
C ASP A 473 2.76 31.23 -27.19
N GLY A 474 2.05 30.83 -28.24
CA GLY A 474 2.67 30.29 -29.46
C GLY A 474 3.11 28.83 -29.36
N VAL A 475 2.79 28.12 -28.27
CA VAL A 475 3.06 26.70 -28.10
C VAL A 475 1.82 25.88 -28.44
N ASP A 476 1.96 24.89 -29.32
CA ASP A 476 0.95 23.85 -29.57
C ASP A 476 1.35 22.58 -28.79
N LEU A 477 0.70 22.35 -27.66
CA LEU A 477 0.97 21.20 -26.79
C LEU A 477 -0.28 20.34 -26.65
N GLN A 478 -0.35 19.30 -27.44
CA GLN A 478 -1.50 18.39 -27.43
C GLN A 478 -1.59 17.57 -26.12
N PRO A 479 -2.81 17.35 -25.56
CA PRO A 479 -3.01 16.55 -24.33
C PRO A 479 -2.36 15.18 -24.36
N LEU A 480 -2.34 14.50 -25.52
CA LEU A 480 -1.70 13.18 -25.67
C LEU A 480 -0.18 13.26 -25.54
N ALA A 481 0.45 14.30 -26.11
CA ALA A 481 1.89 14.50 -25.99
C ALA A 481 2.28 14.82 -24.54
N LEU A 482 1.49 15.67 -23.88
CA LEU A 482 1.67 16.01 -22.47
C LEU A 482 1.53 14.76 -21.58
N ARG A 483 0.50 13.93 -21.82
CA ARG A 483 0.30 12.67 -21.10
C ARG A 483 1.50 11.72 -21.29
N ALA A 484 2.00 11.59 -22.51
CA ALA A 484 3.17 10.75 -22.80
C ALA A 484 4.40 11.22 -22.03
N ALA A 485 4.69 12.54 -22.04
CA ALA A 485 5.83 13.10 -21.31
C ALA A 485 5.70 12.91 -19.79
N VAL A 486 4.50 13.07 -19.23
CA VAL A 486 4.24 12.86 -17.80
C VAL A 486 4.33 11.38 -17.42
N SER A 487 4.03 10.46 -18.34
CA SER A 487 4.14 9.00 -18.07
C SER A 487 5.58 8.53 -17.87
N GLU A 488 6.56 9.28 -18.31
CA GLU A 488 7.98 9.01 -18.03
C GLU A 488 8.39 9.36 -16.59
N LEU A 489 7.57 10.14 -15.88
CA LEU A 489 7.85 10.66 -14.54
C LEU A 489 6.97 10.02 -13.46
N LEU A 490 5.74 9.64 -13.80
CA LEU A 490 4.71 9.17 -12.87
C LEU A 490 4.22 7.75 -13.22
N PRO A 491 3.90 6.93 -12.20
CA PRO A 491 3.28 5.64 -12.41
C PRO A 491 1.91 5.77 -13.10
N ALA A 492 1.50 4.74 -13.81
CA ALA A 492 0.25 4.72 -14.58
C ALA A 492 -1.01 5.05 -13.74
N TYR A 493 -1.04 4.65 -12.47
CA TYR A 493 -2.17 4.93 -11.57
C TYR A 493 -2.31 6.40 -11.16
N MET A 494 -1.26 7.22 -11.33
CA MET A 494 -1.26 8.66 -11.07
C MET A 494 -1.62 9.49 -12.30
N LEU A 495 -1.60 8.91 -13.50
CA LEU A 495 -1.85 9.67 -14.72
C LEU A 495 -3.31 10.11 -14.81
N PRO A 496 -3.57 11.41 -15.03
CA PRO A 496 -4.93 11.88 -15.26
C PRO A 496 -5.59 11.16 -16.44
N THR A 497 -6.85 10.79 -16.25
CA THR A 497 -7.66 10.13 -17.30
C THR A 497 -8.44 11.14 -18.13
N ARG A 498 -8.54 12.38 -17.63
CA ARG A 498 -9.13 13.52 -18.33
C ARG A 498 -8.14 14.67 -18.36
N TRP A 499 -7.93 15.21 -19.56
CA TRP A 499 -7.04 16.32 -19.81
C TRP A 499 -7.84 17.40 -20.52
N ARG A 500 -7.74 18.64 -20.06
CA ARG A 500 -8.42 19.80 -20.65
C ARG A 500 -7.47 20.96 -20.78
N GLU A 501 -7.26 21.42 -22.00
CA GLU A 501 -6.59 22.67 -22.24
C GLU A 501 -7.58 23.83 -22.05
N LEU A 502 -7.12 24.89 -21.41
CA LEU A 502 -7.84 26.12 -21.19
C LEU A 502 -6.91 27.31 -21.52
N ASP A 503 -7.44 28.40 -22.10
CA ASP A 503 -6.67 29.61 -22.31
C ASP A 503 -6.10 30.14 -21.00
N THR A 504 -6.91 30.10 -19.93
CA THR A 504 -6.54 30.47 -18.57
C THR A 504 -7.31 29.59 -17.58
N LEU A 505 -6.65 29.20 -16.49
CA LEU A 505 -7.34 28.45 -15.42
C LEU A 505 -8.23 29.42 -14.61
N PRO A 506 -9.40 28.94 -14.14
CA PRO A 506 -10.27 29.76 -13.30
C PRO A 506 -9.55 30.15 -12.00
N LYS A 507 -9.73 31.39 -11.58
CA LYS A 507 -9.13 31.95 -10.37
C LYS A 507 -10.23 32.36 -9.39
N ASN A 508 -10.00 32.10 -8.11
CA ASN A 508 -10.85 32.60 -7.04
C ASN A 508 -10.59 34.10 -6.78
N VAL A 509 -11.35 34.70 -5.86
CA VAL A 509 -11.26 36.11 -5.49
C VAL A 509 -9.87 36.54 -5.00
N ASN A 510 -9.04 35.60 -4.54
CA ASN A 510 -7.67 35.83 -4.08
C ASN A 510 -6.62 35.60 -5.18
N GLY A 511 -7.03 35.38 -6.43
CA GLY A 511 -6.14 35.13 -7.56
C GLY A 511 -5.52 33.73 -7.61
N LYS A 512 -5.91 32.83 -6.70
CA LYS A 512 -5.50 31.42 -6.72
C LYS A 512 -6.41 30.59 -7.64
N ILE A 513 -5.89 29.50 -8.20
CA ILE A 513 -6.68 28.57 -9.04
C ILE A 513 -7.89 28.07 -8.24
N ASP A 514 -9.08 28.22 -8.82
CA ASP A 514 -10.34 27.74 -8.24
C ASP A 514 -10.55 26.26 -8.57
N ARG A 515 -10.03 25.39 -7.70
CA ARG A 515 -10.17 23.94 -7.86
C ARG A 515 -11.61 23.46 -7.71
N ASN A 516 -12.45 24.17 -6.95
CA ASN A 516 -13.86 23.79 -6.81
C ASN A 516 -14.61 24.01 -8.12
N GLN A 517 -14.37 25.14 -8.79
CA GLN A 517 -14.95 25.40 -10.12
C GLN A 517 -14.47 24.38 -11.15
N LEU A 518 -13.19 24.01 -11.14
CA LEU A 518 -12.67 22.95 -12.02
C LEU A 518 -13.32 21.60 -11.73
N LYS A 519 -13.43 21.22 -10.44
CA LYS A 519 -14.06 19.98 -10.04
C LYS A 519 -15.52 19.90 -10.48
N SER A 520 -16.31 20.96 -10.28
CA SER A 520 -17.70 21.04 -10.76
C SER A 520 -17.80 20.88 -12.26
N SER A 521 -16.96 21.59 -13.02
CA SER A 521 -16.93 21.55 -14.49
C SER A 521 -16.57 20.15 -15.04
N PHE A 522 -15.62 19.44 -14.40
CA PHE A 522 -15.31 18.05 -14.76
C PHE A 522 -16.42 17.09 -14.35
N THR A 523 -17.08 17.34 -13.21
CA THR A 523 -18.23 16.52 -12.77
C THR A 523 -19.38 16.58 -13.79
N GLU A 524 -19.70 17.78 -14.28
CA GLU A 524 -20.72 17.95 -15.32
C GLU A 524 -20.34 17.25 -16.63
N GLU A 525 -19.07 17.31 -17.04
CA GLU A 525 -18.56 16.62 -18.23
C GLU A 525 -18.69 15.08 -18.10
N LEU A 526 -18.32 14.56 -16.93
CA LEU A 526 -18.35 13.11 -16.66
C LEU A 526 -19.78 12.57 -16.48
N ALA A 527 -20.72 13.42 -16.06
CA ALA A 527 -22.13 13.08 -15.94
C ALA A 527 -22.89 13.13 -17.29
N ALA A 528 -22.34 13.80 -18.31
CA ALA A 528 -23.00 13.95 -19.62
C ALA A 528 -22.92 12.63 -20.42
N PRO A 529 -24.04 12.01 -20.85
CA PRO A 529 -23.99 10.78 -21.63
C PRO A 529 -23.42 11.05 -23.04
N GLY A 530 -22.34 10.37 -23.40
CA GLY A 530 -21.98 10.16 -24.81
C GLY A 530 -20.82 10.95 -25.40
N ARG A 531 -19.71 11.22 -24.66
CA ARG A 531 -18.44 11.57 -25.33
C ARG A 531 -17.41 10.46 -25.16
N PRO A 532 -16.76 10.02 -26.27
CA PRO A 532 -15.78 8.94 -26.21
C PRO A 532 -14.58 9.37 -25.38
N VAL A 533 -14.11 8.42 -24.55
CA VAL A 533 -12.83 8.51 -23.82
C VAL A 533 -11.71 8.64 -24.85
N VAL A 534 -11.00 9.77 -24.89
CA VAL A 534 -9.77 9.88 -25.65
C VAL A 534 -8.71 9.05 -24.93
N GLY A 535 -8.41 7.87 -25.46
CA GLY A 535 -7.28 7.01 -25.11
C GLY A 535 -7.61 5.85 -24.17
N SER A 536 -8.11 4.75 -24.74
CA SER A 536 -7.88 3.39 -24.23
C SER A 536 -6.58 2.85 -24.79
#